data_999fca380442f9ecf3fa47d7596fd05c
#
_entry.id   999fca380442f9ecf3fa47d7596fd05c
#
_cell.length_a   1.000
_cell.length_b   1.000
_cell.length_c   1.000
_cell.angle_alpha   90.00
_cell.angle_beta   90.00
_cell.angle_gamma   90.00
#
_symmetry.space_group_name_H-M   'P 1'
#
loop_
_entity.id
_entity.type
_entity.pdbx_description
1 polymer ?
#
loop_
_entity_poly.entity_id
_entity_poly.type
_entity_poly.pdbx_seq_one_letter_code
_entity_poly.pdbx_strand_id
1 'polypeptide(L)'
;LSMALLEIKNCLDPVLRKLCLPIENIDGELVTLAENMVETTLAAPGVGLAANQIGLPWRLFVVNIGVETDKENLVTLVNPEITAMEGSELGEEGCLSIPDVISEVNRASQVEIKGYDLDGNEVRYEAQGYLSRAFQHEMDHLNGVLFWDNLGKVKRDILKRKFKKKIKEQDA
;
A
#
# COMPACT_ATOMS: atom_id res chain seq x y z
N LEU A 1 12.38 16.00 -17.89
CA LEU A 1 12.60 14.57 -17.74
C LEU A 1 11.27 13.89 -17.47
N SER A 2 10.83 13.00 -18.35
CA SER A 2 9.63 12.22 -18.14
C SER A 2 9.87 11.21 -16.99
N MET A 3 8.98 11.20 -16.00
CA MET A 3 9.00 10.18 -14.97
C MET A 3 8.51 8.86 -15.55
N ALA A 4 9.17 7.77 -15.18
CA ALA A 4 8.78 6.44 -15.61
C ALA A 4 7.62 5.93 -14.75
N LEU A 5 6.59 5.39 -15.41
CA LEU A 5 5.57 4.61 -14.71
C LEU A 5 6.15 3.23 -14.36
N LEU A 6 5.94 2.81 -13.12
CA LEU A 6 6.46 1.55 -12.62
C LEU A 6 5.44 0.43 -12.85
N GLU A 7 5.95 -0.76 -13.12
CA GLU A 7 5.11 -1.96 -13.21
C GLU A 7 4.65 -2.38 -11.81
N ILE A 8 3.34 -2.51 -11.63
CA ILE A 8 2.77 -3.00 -10.37
C ILE A 8 2.72 -4.52 -10.42
N LYS A 9 3.41 -5.18 -9.48
CA LYS A 9 3.41 -6.63 -9.34
C LYS A 9 2.07 -7.11 -8.78
N ASN A 10 1.59 -8.25 -9.27
CA ASN A 10 0.39 -8.85 -8.69
C ASN A 10 0.73 -9.74 -7.48
N CYS A 11 -0.29 -10.14 -6.74
CA CYS A 11 -0.14 -10.88 -5.48
C CYS A 11 0.51 -12.27 -5.62
N LEU A 12 0.68 -12.79 -6.83
CA LEU A 12 1.39 -14.05 -7.08
C LEU A 12 2.90 -13.87 -7.08
N ASP A 13 3.39 -12.63 -7.19
CA ASP A 13 4.81 -12.36 -7.10
C ASP A 13 5.29 -12.54 -5.66
N PRO A 14 6.35 -13.33 -5.42
CA PRO A 14 6.86 -13.58 -4.08
C PRO A 14 7.29 -12.33 -3.32
N VAL A 15 7.62 -11.23 -4.02
CA VAL A 15 8.02 -9.98 -3.38
C VAL A 15 6.94 -9.42 -2.46
N LEU A 16 5.66 -9.67 -2.77
CA LEU A 16 4.51 -9.23 -1.97
C LEU A 16 4.44 -9.91 -0.60
N ARG A 17 5.17 -11.01 -0.43
CA ARG A 17 5.20 -11.78 0.83
C ARG A 17 6.48 -11.56 1.63
N LYS A 18 7.38 -10.71 1.15
CA LYS A 18 8.61 -10.40 1.88
C LYS A 18 8.36 -9.37 2.98
N LEU A 19 9.04 -9.56 4.10
CA LEU A 19 9.18 -8.51 5.09
C LEU A 19 10.13 -7.45 4.51
N CYS A 20 9.63 -6.24 4.33
CA CYS A 20 10.43 -5.15 3.77
C CYS A 20 11.49 -4.68 4.76
N LEU A 21 12.63 -4.27 4.23
CA LEU A 21 13.79 -3.83 5.01
C LEU A 21 13.77 -2.30 5.23
N PRO A 22 14.24 -1.85 6.40
CA PRO A 22 14.39 -0.41 6.65
C PRO A 22 15.32 0.25 5.64
N ILE A 23 15.02 1.50 5.33
CA ILE A 23 15.85 2.35 4.50
C ILE A 23 16.87 3.05 5.41
N GLU A 24 18.15 2.91 5.10
CA GLU A 24 19.22 3.51 5.90
C GLU A 24 19.54 4.94 5.49
N ASN A 25 19.47 5.25 4.18
CA ASN A 25 19.80 6.56 3.65
C ASN A 25 18.71 7.07 2.72
N ILE A 26 18.31 8.32 2.93
CA ILE A 26 17.40 9.03 2.04
C ILE A 26 18.27 9.82 1.06
N ASP A 27 18.52 9.22 -0.10
CA ASP A 27 19.38 9.76 -1.15
C ASP A 27 18.57 10.13 -2.41
N GLY A 28 19.26 10.60 -3.45
CA GLY A 28 18.63 10.99 -4.71
C GLY A 28 17.93 9.84 -5.42
N GLU A 29 18.44 8.62 -5.30
CA GLU A 29 17.80 7.43 -5.90
C GLU A 29 16.46 7.13 -5.22
N LEU A 30 16.41 7.27 -3.90
CA LEU A 30 15.17 7.09 -3.13
C LEU A 30 14.14 8.16 -3.49
N VAL A 31 14.57 9.41 -3.60
CA VAL A 31 13.68 10.51 -4.01
C VAL A 31 13.09 10.26 -5.39
N THR A 32 13.91 9.85 -6.35
CA THR A 32 13.45 9.52 -7.71
C THR A 32 12.45 8.34 -7.68
N LEU A 33 12.74 7.31 -6.91
CA LEU A 33 11.84 6.18 -6.73
C LEU A 33 10.49 6.63 -6.16
N ALA A 34 10.50 7.44 -5.12
CA ALA A 34 9.28 7.95 -4.50
C ALA A 34 8.45 8.80 -5.48
N GLU A 35 9.09 9.64 -6.25
CA GLU A 35 8.43 10.43 -7.30
C GLU A 35 7.78 9.54 -8.36
N ASN A 36 8.47 8.49 -8.81
CA ASN A 36 7.93 7.50 -9.74
C ASN A 36 6.76 6.71 -9.14
N MET A 37 6.81 6.41 -7.85
CA MET A 37 5.70 5.77 -7.13
C MET A 37 4.48 6.69 -7.06
N VAL A 38 4.67 7.97 -6.83
CA VAL A 38 3.58 8.97 -6.85
C VAL A 38 2.92 9.01 -8.23
N GLU A 39 3.70 9.12 -9.29
CA GLU A 39 3.17 9.15 -10.66
C GLU A 39 2.45 7.84 -11.02
N THR A 40 2.98 6.71 -10.60
CA THR A 40 2.37 5.39 -10.81
C THR A 40 1.03 5.29 -10.08
N THR A 41 0.96 5.78 -8.85
CA THR A 41 -0.27 5.81 -8.06
C THR A 41 -1.35 6.70 -8.70
N LEU A 42 -0.96 7.86 -9.22
CA LEU A 42 -1.86 8.75 -9.94
C LEU A 42 -2.43 8.10 -11.20
N ALA A 43 -1.57 7.41 -11.97
CA ALA A 43 -1.97 6.77 -13.22
C ALA A 43 -2.86 5.54 -13.00
N ALA A 44 -2.72 4.85 -11.90
CA ALA A 44 -3.45 3.61 -11.57
C ALA A 44 -4.68 3.84 -10.70
N PRO A 45 -5.23 5.04 -10.60
CA PRO A 45 -6.07 5.66 -9.57
C PRO A 45 -6.21 4.84 -8.29
N GLY A 46 -5.09 4.74 -7.57
CA GLY A 46 -5.01 4.08 -6.26
C GLY A 46 -4.95 5.07 -5.12
N VAL A 47 -5.26 4.61 -3.91
CA VAL A 47 -5.16 5.44 -2.70
C VAL A 47 -3.79 5.37 -2.06
N GLY A 48 -3.00 4.37 -2.46
CA GLY A 48 -1.64 4.19 -1.97
C GLY A 48 -0.91 3.11 -2.75
N LEU A 49 0.40 3.06 -2.55
CA LEU A 49 1.28 2.10 -3.19
C LEU A 49 2.51 1.87 -2.31
N ALA A 50 2.78 0.61 -1.98
CA ALA A 50 3.96 0.23 -1.22
C ALA A 50 5.10 -0.20 -2.16
N ALA A 51 6.33 -0.05 -1.71
CA ALA A 51 7.51 -0.33 -2.53
C ALA A 51 7.59 -1.79 -3.00
N ASN A 52 7.15 -2.75 -2.19
CA ASN A 52 7.15 -4.15 -2.62
C ASN A 52 6.17 -4.43 -3.75
N GLN A 53 5.12 -3.62 -3.92
CA GLN A 53 4.21 -3.74 -5.05
C GLN A 53 4.86 -3.38 -6.40
N ILE A 54 5.98 -2.68 -6.39
CA ILE A 54 6.79 -2.40 -7.57
C ILE A 54 8.09 -3.21 -7.60
N GLY A 55 8.19 -4.23 -6.77
CA GLY A 55 9.30 -5.19 -6.78
C GLY A 55 10.44 -4.90 -5.83
N LEU A 56 10.36 -3.85 -5.01
CA LEU A 56 11.43 -3.48 -4.09
C LEU A 56 11.02 -3.70 -2.64
N PRO A 57 11.73 -4.57 -1.90
CA PRO A 57 11.35 -4.90 -0.52
C PRO A 57 11.86 -3.86 0.50
N TRP A 58 11.48 -2.60 0.30
CA TRP A 58 11.88 -1.47 1.15
C TRP A 58 10.71 -0.92 1.94
N ARG A 59 10.97 -0.45 3.15
CA ARG A 59 9.94 0.14 4.02
C ARG A 59 9.62 1.57 3.58
N LEU A 60 8.88 1.66 2.48
CA LEU A 60 8.49 2.89 1.83
C LEU A 60 7.10 2.70 1.23
N PHE A 61 6.22 3.66 1.44
CA PHE A 61 4.97 3.72 0.69
C PHE A 61 4.54 5.16 0.42
N VAL A 62 3.67 5.32 -0.55
CA VAL A 62 2.93 6.56 -0.79
C VAL A 62 1.47 6.33 -0.44
N VAL A 63 0.79 7.37 0.04
CA VAL A 63 -0.62 7.31 0.43
C VAL A 63 -1.28 8.65 0.19
N ASN A 64 -2.53 8.61 -0.23
CA ASN A 64 -3.36 9.81 -0.40
C ASN A 64 -3.92 10.22 0.96
N ILE A 65 -3.52 11.39 1.45
CA ILE A 65 -4.03 11.95 2.71
C ILE A 65 -5.18 12.94 2.51
N GLY A 66 -5.54 13.23 1.26
CA GLY A 66 -6.63 14.17 0.91
C GLY A 66 -7.88 13.47 0.44
N VAL A 67 -8.88 14.25 0.11
CA VAL A 67 -10.15 13.76 -0.42
C VAL A 67 -10.02 13.42 -1.90
N GLU A 68 -9.30 14.24 -2.64
CA GLU A 68 -9.09 14.08 -4.06
C GLU A 68 -7.76 13.39 -4.35
N THR A 69 -7.72 12.56 -5.39
CA THR A 69 -6.49 11.90 -5.81
C THR A 69 -5.72 12.84 -6.73
N ASP A 70 -4.91 13.69 -6.14
CA ASP A 70 -3.97 14.53 -6.86
C ASP A 70 -2.57 14.45 -6.24
N LYS A 71 -1.60 14.99 -6.96
CA LYS A 71 -0.18 14.90 -6.58
C LYS A 71 0.11 15.54 -5.22
N GLU A 72 -0.58 16.61 -4.89
CA GLU A 72 -0.37 17.35 -3.63
C GLU A 72 -0.83 16.55 -2.42
N ASN A 73 -1.81 15.68 -2.60
CA ASN A 73 -2.36 14.85 -1.55
C ASN A 73 -1.61 13.53 -1.37
N LEU A 74 -0.72 13.17 -2.30
CA LEU A 74 0.08 11.96 -2.19
C LEU A 74 1.36 12.24 -1.41
N VAL A 75 1.47 11.66 -0.22
CA VAL A 75 2.64 11.79 0.64
C VAL A 75 3.42 10.49 0.69
N THR A 76 4.73 10.62 0.84
CA THR A 76 5.65 9.48 0.97
C THR A 76 6.06 9.34 2.43
N LEU A 77 6.01 8.12 2.94
CA LEU A 77 6.52 7.78 4.27
C LEU A 77 7.65 6.75 4.16
N VAL A 78 8.79 7.12 4.73
CA VAL A 78 9.97 6.28 4.85
C VAL A 78 10.03 5.69 6.25
N ASN A 79 10.27 4.39 6.35
CA ASN A 79 10.33 3.66 7.62
C ASN A 79 9.12 3.94 8.52
N PRO A 80 7.90 3.77 8.01
CA PRO A 80 6.71 4.06 8.79
C PRO A 80 6.50 3.05 9.93
N GLU A 81 5.90 3.54 11.01
CA GLU A 81 5.56 2.74 12.18
C GLU A 81 4.22 3.18 12.73
N ILE A 82 3.29 2.24 12.91
CA ILE A 82 2.02 2.51 13.61
C ILE A 82 2.31 2.48 15.10
N THR A 83 2.07 3.60 15.77
CA THR A 83 2.36 3.77 17.20
C THR A 83 1.14 3.59 18.10
N ALA A 84 -0.05 3.72 17.55
CA ALA A 84 -1.30 3.50 18.28
C ALA A 84 -2.42 3.09 17.34
N MET A 85 -3.29 2.23 17.81
CA MET A 85 -4.48 1.77 17.09
C MET A 85 -5.65 1.73 18.05
N GLU A 86 -6.82 2.16 17.60
CA GLU A 86 -8.02 2.17 18.40
C GLU A 86 -9.26 1.90 17.56
N GLY A 87 -10.23 1.21 18.16
CA GLY A 87 -11.52 0.94 17.55
C GLY A 87 -11.49 -0.14 16.48
N SER A 88 -12.61 -0.31 15.83
CA SER A 88 -12.81 -1.31 14.78
C SER A 88 -13.88 -0.82 13.82
N GLU A 89 -13.62 -0.92 12.54
CA GLU A 89 -14.55 -0.49 11.49
C GLU A 89 -14.48 -1.44 10.31
N LEU A 90 -15.63 -1.92 9.86
CA LEU A 90 -15.75 -2.73 8.66
C LEU A 90 -15.90 -1.81 7.44
N GLY A 91 -15.15 -2.07 6.38
CA GLY A 91 -15.22 -1.27 5.16
C GLY A 91 -14.60 -1.98 3.98
N GLU A 92 -14.96 -1.56 2.78
CA GLU A 92 -14.45 -2.15 1.54
C GLU A 92 -13.00 -1.79 1.28
N GLU A 93 -12.24 -2.79 0.86
CA GLU A 93 -10.87 -2.65 0.37
C GLU A 93 -10.67 -3.36 -0.96
N GLY A 94 -9.85 -2.76 -1.79
CA GLY A 94 -9.26 -3.35 -2.96
C GLY A 94 -7.76 -3.09 -2.96
N CYS A 95 -7.04 -3.66 -3.90
CA CYS A 95 -5.59 -3.52 -3.99
C CYS A 95 -5.15 -3.54 -5.46
N LEU A 96 -4.24 -2.66 -5.84
CA LEU A 96 -3.70 -2.63 -7.20
C LEU A 96 -2.98 -3.93 -7.56
N SER A 97 -2.47 -4.67 -6.57
CA SER A 97 -1.83 -5.98 -6.76
C SER A 97 -2.81 -7.14 -6.81
N ILE A 98 -4.08 -6.91 -6.53
CA ILE A 98 -5.16 -7.90 -6.62
C ILE A 98 -6.32 -7.25 -7.41
N PRO A 99 -6.13 -7.04 -8.72
CA PRO A 99 -7.11 -6.33 -9.53
C PRO A 99 -8.47 -7.05 -9.55
N ASP A 100 -9.54 -6.25 -9.55
CA ASP A 100 -10.94 -6.70 -9.62
C ASP A 100 -11.44 -7.52 -8.42
N VAL A 101 -10.69 -7.53 -7.33
CA VAL A 101 -11.12 -8.16 -6.09
C VAL A 101 -11.39 -7.08 -5.04
N ILE A 102 -12.60 -7.08 -4.51
CA ILE A 102 -13.04 -6.17 -3.45
C ILE A 102 -13.65 -7.00 -2.33
N SER A 103 -13.37 -6.64 -1.09
CA SER A 103 -13.99 -7.27 0.07
C SER A 103 -14.06 -6.32 1.24
N GLU A 104 -15.03 -6.54 2.11
CA GLU A 104 -15.07 -5.87 3.39
C GLU A 104 -14.00 -6.42 4.32
N VAL A 105 -13.22 -5.52 4.90
CA VAL A 105 -12.13 -5.85 5.81
C VAL A 105 -12.33 -5.04 7.09
N ASN A 106 -12.13 -5.70 8.24
CA ASN A 106 -12.18 -5.04 9.52
C ASN A 106 -10.82 -4.42 9.82
N ARG A 107 -10.81 -3.12 10.14
CA ARG A 107 -9.61 -2.35 10.46
C ARG A 107 -9.80 -1.51 11.71
N ALA A 108 -8.71 -1.09 12.35
CA ALA A 108 -8.80 -0.08 13.38
C ALA A 108 -9.41 1.21 12.81
N SER A 109 -10.35 1.82 13.53
CA SER A 109 -11.00 3.06 13.09
C SER A 109 -10.10 4.28 13.23
N GLN A 110 -9.11 4.21 14.12
CA GLN A 110 -8.11 5.25 14.33
C GLN A 110 -6.72 4.66 14.40
N VAL A 111 -5.75 5.32 13.78
CA VAL A 111 -4.33 4.99 13.92
C VAL A 111 -3.50 6.26 14.11
N GLU A 112 -2.41 6.12 14.83
CA GLU A 112 -1.33 7.09 14.86
C GLU A 112 -0.12 6.44 14.18
N ILE A 113 0.47 7.13 13.23
CA ILE A 113 1.60 6.64 12.44
C ILE A 113 2.69 7.70 12.39
N LYS A 114 3.92 7.25 12.50
CA LYS A 114 5.09 8.11 12.30
C LYS A 114 6.00 7.51 11.24
N GLY A 115 6.83 8.34 10.67
CA GLY A 115 7.81 7.95 9.68
C GLY A 115 8.68 9.14 9.33
N TYR A 116 9.39 9.05 8.23
CA TYR A 116 10.25 10.14 7.75
C TYR A 116 9.79 10.60 6.38
N ASP A 117 9.86 11.90 6.13
CA ASP A 117 9.67 12.45 4.80
C ASP A 117 10.97 12.30 3.98
N LEU A 118 10.94 12.75 2.73
CA LEU A 118 12.10 12.65 1.84
C LEU A 118 13.23 13.62 2.18
N ASP A 119 13.00 14.57 3.07
CA ASP A 119 14.01 15.48 3.62
C ASP A 119 14.66 14.91 4.88
N GLY A 120 14.21 13.74 5.33
CA GLY A 120 14.75 13.10 6.53
C GLY A 120 14.13 13.57 7.83
N ASN A 121 13.06 14.35 7.77
CA ASN A 121 12.36 14.84 8.96
C ASN A 121 11.30 13.84 9.43
N GLU A 122 11.21 13.64 10.75
CA GLU A 122 10.15 12.82 11.31
C GLU A 122 8.80 13.53 11.11
N VAL A 123 7.83 12.76 10.63
CA VAL A 123 6.44 13.21 10.46
C VAL A 123 5.50 12.25 11.18
N ARG A 124 4.38 12.78 11.67
CA ARG A 124 3.36 12.03 12.39
C ARG A 124 1.98 12.37 11.83
N TYR A 125 1.13 11.36 11.73
CA TYR A 125 -0.25 11.52 11.33
C TYR A 125 -1.17 10.81 12.32
N GLU A 126 -2.25 11.49 12.67
CA GLU A 126 -3.40 10.87 13.34
C GLU A 126 -4.48 10.71 12.28
N ALA A 127 -4.94 9.48 12.08
CA ALA A 127 -5.87 9.19 11.00
C ALA A 127 -7.09 8.44 11.50
N GLN A 128 -8.24 8.77 10.90
CA GLN A 128 -9.53 8.15 11.18
C GLN A 128 -10.18 7.69 9.88
N GLY A 129 -11.11 6.74 9.98
CA GLY A 129 -11.92 6.30 8.86
C GLY A 129 -11.08 5.76 7.70
N TYR A 130 -11.32 6.30 6.52
CA TYR A 130 -10.69 5.84 5.29
C TYR A 130 -9.17 5.98 5.30
N LEU A 131 -8.63 7.08 5.84
CA LEU A 131 -7.18 7.29 5.91
C LEU A 131 -6.54 6.31 6.90
N SER A 132 -7.19 6.02 8.02
CA SER A 132 -6.74 4.98 8.95
C SER A 132 -6.62 3.63 8.25
N ARG A 133 -7.61 3.28 7.46
CA ARG A 133 -7.64 2.05 6.65
C ARG A 133 -6.49 2.01 5.64
N ALA A 134 -6.27 3.10 4.92
CA ALA A 134 -5.22 3.20 3.92
C ALA A 134 -3.82 3.01 4.55
N PHE A 135 -3.55 3.65 5.67
CA PHE A 135 -2.28 3.45 6.39
C PHE A 135 -2.07 2.00 6.81
N GLN A 136 -3.09 1.35 7.33
CA GLN A 136 -2.99 -0.06 7.75
C GLN A 136 -2.78 -0.99 6.57
N HIS A 137 -3.45 -0.73 5.45
CA HIS A 137 -3.30 -1.50 4.21
C HIS A 137 -1.86 -1.43 3.69
N GLU A 138 -1.27 -0.22 3.64
CA GLU A 138 0.09 -0.03 3.16
C GLU A 138 1.13 -0.59 4.14
N MET A 139 0.91 -0.46 5.46
CA MET A 139 1.76 -1.10 6.45
C MET A 139 1.75 -2.62 6.31
N ASP A 140 0.60 -3.21 6.06
CA ASP A 140 0.48 -4.65 5.82
C ASP A 140 1.37 -5.09 4.66
N HIS A 141 1.36 -4.35 3.54
CA HIS A 141 2.25 -4.65 2.42
C HIS A 141 3.71 -4.71 2.85
N LEU A 142 4.17 -3.77 3.66
CA LEU A 142 5.56 -3.75 4.14
C LEU A 142 5.90 -4.95 5.03
N ASN A 143 4.91 -5.60 5.59
CA ASN A 143 5.04 -6.79 6.42
C ASN A 143 4.70 -8.09 5.67
N GLY A 144 4.52 -8.02 4.35
CA GLY A 144 4.19 -9.18 3.53
C GLY A 144 2.76 -9.68 3.68
N VAL A 145 1.85 -8.83 4.12
CA VAL A 145 0.44 -9.14 4.37
C VAL A 145 -0.44 -8.49 3.31
N LEU A 146 -1.39 -9.26 2.77
CA LEU A 146 -2.38 -8.78 1.82
C LEU A 146 -3.75 -8.65 2.52
N PHE A 147 -4.63 -7.78 1.99
CA PHE A 147 -5.89 -7.49 2.68
C PHE A 147 -6.77 -8.72 2.90
N TRP A 148 -6.76 -9.68 1.99
CA TRP A 148 -7.54 -10.91 2.16
C TRP A 148 -7.03 -11.84 3.27
N ASP A 149 -5.79 -11.64 3.75
CA ASP A 149 -5.28 -12.38 4.90
C ASP A 149 -6.07 -12.05 6.18
N ASN A 150 -6.71 -10.90 6.23
CA ASN A 150 -7.54 -10.46 7.35
C ASN A 150 -8.97 -11.02 7.31
N LEU A 151 -9.28 -11.82 6.30
CA LEU A 151 -10.58 -12.44 6.12
C LEU A 151 -10.60 -13.85 6.72
N GLY A 152 -11.81 -14.34 7.04
CA GLY A 152 -11.98 -15.74 7.40
C GLY A 152 -11.55 -16.66 6.26
N LYS A 153 -11.12 -17.87 6.61
CA LYS A 153 -10.53 -18.83 5.68
C LYS A 153 -11.42 -19.11 4.44
N VAL A 154 -12.72 -19.33 4.65
CA VAL A 154 -13.63 -19.67 3.54
C VAL A 154 -13.74 -18.53 2.53
N LYS A 155 -13.95 -17.32 3.03
CA LYS A 155 -14.07 -16.13 2.18
C LYS A 155 -12.77 -15.85 1.43
N ARG A 156 -11.65 -15.95 2.12
CA ARG A 156 -10.31 -15.79 1.55
C ARG A 156 -10.07 -16.80 0.43
N ASP A 157 -10.35 -18.07 0.66
CA ASP A 157 -10.13 -19.14 -0.32
C ASP A 157 -11.00 -18.96 -1.58
N ILE A 158 -12.24 -18.49 -1.40
CA ILE A 158 -13.14 -18.16 -2.52
C ILE A 158 -12.55 -17.03 -3.38
N LEU A 159 -12.09 -15.96 -2.75
CA LEU A 159 -11.51 -14.81 -3.46
C LEU A 159 -10.22 -15.19 -4.18
N LYS A 160 -9.36 -15.97 -3.55
CA LYS A 160 -8.12 -16.46 -4.16
C LYS A 160 -8.39 -17.31 -5.39
N ARG A 161 -9.38 -18.19 -5.34
CA ARG A 161 -9.78 -19.02 -6.50
C ARG A 161 -10.30 -18.18 -7.65
N LYS A 162 -11.14 -17.20 -7.36
CA LYS A 162 -11.65 -16.27 -8.39
C LYS A 162 -10.51 -15.49 -9.05
N PHE A 163 -9.58 -15.00 -8.27
CA PHE A 163 -8.42 -14.27 -8.78
C PHE A 163 -7.56 -15.15 -9.69
N LYS A 164 -7.22 -16.36 -9.24
CA LYS A 164 -6.41 -17.31 -10.02
C LYS A 164 -7.07 -17.69 -11.33
N LYS A 165 -8.37 -17.92 -11.32
CA LYS A 165 -9.16 -18.22 -12.54
C LYS A 165 -9.10 -17.05 -13.52
N LYS A 166 -9.25 -15.84 -13.05
CA LYS A 166 -9.22 -14.63 -13.87
C LYS A 166 -7.84 -14.40 -14.51
N ILE A 167 -6.77 -14.63 -13.78
CA ILE A 167 -5.40 -14.54 -14.31
C ILE A 167 -5.18 -15.59 -15.41
N LYS A 168 -5.65 -16.82 -15.23
CA LYS A 168 -5.59 -17.88 -16.26
C LYS A 168 -6.34 -17.50 -17.53
N GLU A 169 -7.52 -16.90 -17.41
CA GLU A 169 -8.31 -16.45 -18.54
C GLU A 169 -7.64 -15.33 -19.33
N GLN A 170 -6.91 -14.43 -18.64
CA GLN A 170 -6.17 -13.35 -19.28
C GLN A 170 -4.91 -13.84 -20.01
N ASP A 171 -4.30 -14.93 -19.55
CA ASP A 171 -3.08 -15.52 -20.14
C ASP A 171 -3.38 -16.50 -21.29
N ALA A 172 -4.66 -16.78 -21.53
CA ALA A 172 -5.07 -17.70 -22.57
C ALA A 172 -5.15 -17.03 -23.96
#